data_7564205af34457e26018c3d7554b4875
#
_entry.id   7564205af34457e26018c3d7554b4875
#
_cell.length_a   1.000
_cell.length_b   1.000
_cell.length_c   1.000
_cell.angle_alpha   90.00
_cell.angle_beta   90.00
_cell.angle_gamma   90.00
#
_symmetry.space_group_name_H-M   'P 1'
#
loop_
_entity.id
_entity.type
_entity.pdbx_description
1 polymer ?
#
loop_
_entity_poly.entity_id
_entity_poly.type
_entity_poly.pdbx_seq_one_letter_code
_entity_poly.pdbx_strand_id
1 'polypeptide(L)'
;LLRISSGVYLEAKALEGLERWQQAEFIYCARLHAVCAKRGSAVLCGQSAAFVHGLPMVEMGEVACYSRSAYGQSVMRLPAVRIPGSIVVKGLAVRPSRSAHGGRIAEAAGLRVGDPLETALECAFGEHEETAFVQTCSALHLFSGFSRFNADSRNGAEMLRQHLLEGMAALPLVRKMRANARWTLENADPGCESPGECRVLYALKRAGLEGLLTQEEVPTPGGVFFIDIAIPGLGIAIEFDGRVKYGASVREVHESLEAESRRQRLLELAGWTVIRVRRVIWLFIVGCGGRHPGLR
;
A
#
# COMPACT_ATOMS: atom_id res chain seq x y z
N LEU A 1 -29.12 7.82 -8.24
CA LEU A 1 -28.34 6.63 -8.65
C LEU A 1 -27.07 7.05 -9.39
N LEU A 2 -25.94 6.43 -9.03
CA LEU A 2 -24.64 6.60 -9.67
C LEU A 2 -24.35 5.41 -10.58
N ARG A 3 -24.06 5.65 -11.84
CA ARG A 3 -23.76 4.59 -12.79
C ARG A 3 -22.34 4.06 -12.61
N ILE A 4 -22.21 2.80 -12.18
CA ILE A 4 -20.91 2.13 -11.99
C ILE A 4 -20.43 1.45 -13.28
N SER A 5 -21.36 0.76 -13.93
CA SER A 5 -21.13 0.16 -15.25
C SER A 5 -22.45 0.09 -16.03
N SER A 6 -22.48 -0.46 -17.24
CA SER A 6 -23.72 -0.69 -17.97
C SER A 6 -24.63 -1.61 -17.15
N GLY A 7 -25.84 -1.17 -16.79
CA GLY A 7 -26.82 -1.95 -16.01
C GLY A 7 -26.50 -2.10 -14.51
N VAL A 8 -25.42 -1.49 -14.00
CA VAL A 8 -25.06 -1.53 -12.58
C VAL A 8 -25.02 -0.11 -12.03
N TYR A 9 -25.78 0.11 -10.98
CA TYR A 9 -25.94 1.42 -10.35
C TYR A 9 -25.74 1.30 -8.82
N LEU A 10 -25.29 2.38 -8.21
CA LEU A 10 -25.15 2.54 -6.77
C LEU A 10 -26.02 3.70 -6.29
N GLU A 11 -26.64 3.56 -5.14
CA GLU A 11 -27.35 4.67 -4.51
C GLU A 11 -26.36 5.69 -3.98
N ALA A 12 -26.54 6.97 -4.31
CA ALA A 12 -25.64 8.04 -3.85
C ALA A 12 -25.62 8.13 -2.32
N LYS A 13 -26.75 7.78 -1.66
CA LYS A 13 -26.87 7.75 -0.20
C LYS A 13 -25.83 6.84 0.47
N ALA A 14 -25.39 5.78 -0.17
CA ALA A 14 -24.35 4.90 0.35
C ALA A 14 -22.98 5.59 0.55
N LEU A 15 -22.80 6.78 -0.02
CA LEU A 15 -21.56 7.57 0.07
C LEU A 15 -21.69 8.77 1.01
N GLU A 16 -22.85 8.99 1.62
CA GLU A 16 -23.07 10.08 2.57
C GLU A 16 -22.24 9.88 3.84
N GLY A 17 -21.63 10.95 4.33
CA GLY A 17 -20.77 10.92 5.52
C GLY A 17 -19.36 10.35 5.31
N LEU A 18 -19.08 9.80 4.12
CA LEU A 18 -17.74 9.31 3.78
C LEU A 18 -16.82 10.45 3.33
N GLU A 19 -15.55 10.38 3.74
CA GLU A 19 -14.49 11.23 3.24
C GLU A 19 -14.26 10.98 1.73
N ARG A 20 -13.71 11.98 1.01
CA ARG A 20 -13.49 11.89 -0.45
C ARG A 20 -12.70 10.66 -0.88
N TRP A 21 -11.69 10.26 -0.12
CA TRP A 21 -10.89 9.08 -0.41
C TRP A 21 -11.68 7.78 -0.16
N GLN A 22 -12.51 7.73 0.91
CA GLN A 22 -13.40 6.60 1.19
C GLN A 22 -14.47 6.44 0.10
N GLN A 23 -15.03 7.56 -0.39
CA GLN A 23 -15.96 7.54 -1.52
C GLN A 23 -15.32 6.95 -2.78
N ALA A 24 -14.06 7.31 -3.06
CA ALA A 24 -13.32 6.78 -4.21
C ALA A 24 -13.06 5.27 -4.07
N GLU A 25 -12.67 4.80 -2.89
CA GLU A 25 -12.49 3.37 -2.59
C GLU A 25 -13.81 2.60 -2.69
N PHE A 26 -14.90 3.15 -2.18
CA PHE A 26 -16.23 2.54 -2.29
C PHE A 26 -16.65 2.36 -3.76
N ILE A 27 -16.45 3.39 -4.59
CA ILE A 27 -16.71 3.30 -6.03
C ILE A 27 -15.81 2.25 -6.69
N TYR A 28 -14.53 2.15 -6.27
CA TYR A 28 -13.63 1.13 -6.80
C TYR A 28 -14.13 -0.28 -6.42
N CYS A 29 -14.50 -0.51 -5.18
CA CYS A 29 -15.10 -1.77 -4.71
C CYS A 29 -16.36 -2.14 -5.54
N ALA A 30 -17.29 -1.19 -5.73
CA ALA A 30 -18.48 -1.39 -6.53
C ALA A 30 -18.15 -1.77 -8.00
N ARG A 31 -17.08 -1.20 -8.56
CA ARG A 31 -16.58 -1.55 -9.89
C ARG A 31 -16.03 -2.98 -9.96
N LEU A 32 -15.31 -3.45 -8.95
CA LEU A 32 -14.83 -4.84 -8.88
C LEU A 32 -16.01 -5.82 -8.89
N HIS A 33 -17.02 -5.57 -8.07
CA HIS A 33 -18.26 -6.38 -8.08
C HIS A 33 -18.96 -6.35 -9.44
N ALA A 34 -19.08 -5.17 -10.05
CA ALA A 34 -19.69 -5.04 -11.38
C ALA A 34 -18.94 -5.81 -12.48
N VAL A 35 -17.60 -5.84 -12.41
CA VAL A 35 -16.76 -6.60 -13.34
C VAL A 35 -16.95 -8.10 -13.15
N CYS A 36 -16.89 -8.58 -11.90
CA CYS A 36 -17.07 -9.99 -11.58
C CYS A 36 -18.48 -10.48 -11.93
N ALA A 37 -19.52 -9.70 -11.65
CA ALA A 37 -20.89 -10.03 -12.02
C ALA A 37 -21.09 -10.17 -13.54
N LYS A 38 -20.41 -9.32 -14.34
CA LYS A 38 -20.50 -9.37 -15.81
C LYS A 38 -19.61 -10.44 -16.44
N ARG A 39 -18.53 -10.77 -15.77
CA ARG A 39 -17.55 -11.76 -16.23
C ARG A 39 -17.49 -12.89 -15.21
N GLY A 40 -18.53 -13.71 -15.13
CA GLY A 40 -18.72 -14.73 -14.09
C GLY A 40 -17.53 -15.66 -13.80
N SER A 41 -16.59 -15.78 -14.77
CA SER A 41 -15.32 -16.53 -14.60
C SER A 41 -14.14 -15.62 -14.24
N ALA A 42 -14.33 -14.31 -14.07
CA ALA A 42 -13.24 -13.38 -13.74
C ALA A 42 -12.68 -13.67 -12.35
N VAL A 43 -11.36 -13.63 -12.27
CA VAL A 43 -10.60 -13.67 -11.02
C VAL A 43 -9.80 -12.37 -10.95
N LEU A 44 -9.98 -11.60 -9.90
CA LEU A 44 -9.22 -10.39 -9.68
C LEU A 44 -7.76 -10.72 -9.39
N CYS A 45 -6.82 -9.92 -9.90
CA CYS A 45 -5.39 -10.11 -9.73
C CYS A 45 -4.68 -8.77 -9.56
N GLY A 46 -3.38 -8.79 -9.29
CA GLY A 46 -2.56 -7.59 -9.11
C GLY A 46 -3.17 -6.62 -8.11
N GLN A 47 -3.21 -5.33 -8.47
CA GLN A 47 -3.74 -4.28 -7.59
C GLN A 47 -5.22 -4.47 -7.20
N SER A 48 -6.03 -5.11 -8.06
CA SER A 48 -7.43 -5.37 -7.71
C SER A 48 -7.57 -6.45 -6.65
N ALA A 49 -6.75 -7.51 -6.70
CA ALA A 49 -6.68 -8.50 -5.64
C ALA A 49 -6.06 -7.90 -4.36
N ALA A 50 -5.01 -7.10 -4.49
CA ALA A 50 -4.39 -6.38 -3.38
C ALA A 50 -5.41 -5.55 -2.60
N PHE A 51 -6.24 -4.78 -3.31
CA PHE A 51 -7.31 -3.99 -2.69
C PHE A 51 -8.32 -4.87 -1.94
N VAL A 52 -8.76 -5.97 -2.54
CA VAL A 52 -9.73 -6.89 -1.91
C VAL A 52 -9.14 -7.57 -0.67
N HIS A 53 -7.84 -7.85 -0.66
CA HIS A 53 -7.11 -8.36 0.50
C HIS A 53 -6.79 -7.28 1.56
N GLY A 54 -7.19 -6.03 1.35
CA GLY A 54 -6.95 -4.94 2.31
C GLY A 54 -5.59 -4.26 2.20
N LEU A 55 -4.84 -4.51 1.13
CA LEU A 55 -3.60 -3.76 0.89
C LEU A 55 -3.91 -2.33 0.42
N PRO A 56 -3.10 -1.34 0.81
CA PRO A 56 -3.36 0.04 0.48
C PRO A 56 -3.23 0.30 -1.03
N MET A 57 -4.14 1.12 -1.54
CA MET A 57 -4.05 1.66 -2.89
C MET A 57 -3.25 2.95 -2.88
N VAL A 58 -2.09 2.94 -3.49
CA VAL A 58 -1.26 4.15 -3.66
C VAL A 58 -1.87 5.06 -4.72
N GLU A 59 -2.38 4.45 -5.78
CA GLU A 59 -3.15 5.10 -6.84
C GLU A 59 -4.33 4.21 -7.23
N MET A 60 -5.47 4.83 -7.56
CA MET A 60 -6.61 4.11 -8.12
C MET A 60 -6.30 3.72 -9.58
N GLY A 61 -5.71 2.56 -9.73
CA GLY A 61 -5.34 1.98 -11.01
C GLY A 61 -6.51 1.36 -11.77
N GLU A 62 -6.19 0.71 -12.87
CA GLU A 62 -7.14 -0.07 -13.66
C GLU A 62 -7.62 -1.31 -12.89
N VAL A 63 -8.78 -1.86 -13.27
CA VAL A 63 -9.21 -3.15 -12.73
C VAL A 63 -8.47 -4.26 -13.49
N ALA A 64 -7.65 -5.02 -12.79
CA ALA A 64 -6.94 -6.17 -13.30
C ALA A 64 -7.70 -7.46 -12.96
N CYS A 65 -8.01 -8.25 -13.97
CA CYS A 65 -8.60 -9.57 -13.79
C CYS A 65 -8.18 -10.52 -14.92
N TYR A 66 -8.12 -11.81 -14.63
CA TYR A 66 -7.95 -12.85 -15.63
C TYR A 66 -9.16 -13.78 -15.66
N SER A 67 -9.32 -14.52 -16.76
CA SER A 67 -10.31 -15.58 -16.86
C SER A 67 -9.62 -16.82 -17.39
N ARG A 68 -9.98 -17.99 -16.85
CA ARG A 68 -9.52 -19.29 -17.35
C ARG A 68 -10.12 -19.65 -18.72
N SER A 69 -11.18 -18.93 -19.14
CA SER A 69 -11.77 -19.10 -20.46
C SER A 69 -10.89 -18.47 -21.53
N ALA A 70 -10.45 -19.24 -22.50
CA ALA A 70 -9.53 -18.83 -23.57
C ALA A 70 -10.12 -17.84 -24.59
N TYR A 71 -11.39 -17.47 -24.49
CA TYR A 71 -12.03 -16.56 -25.43
C TYR A 71 -11.73 -15.11 -25.09
N GLY A 72 -11.22 -14.39 -26.12
CA GLY A 72 -10.75 -13.02 -26.09
C GLY A 72 -11.61 -12.09 -25.27
N GLN A 73 -11.06 -11.62 -24.16
CA GLN A 73 -11.73 -10.65 -23.32
C GLN A 73 -11.57 -9.27 -23.99
N SER A 74 -12.67 -8.74 -24.50
CA SER A 74 -12.70 -7.35 -24.95
C SER A 74 -12.37 -6.40 -23.80
N VAL A 75 -11.65 -5.32 -24.10
CA VAL A 75 -11.40 -4.25 -23.11
C VAL A 75 -12.74 -3.66 -22.68
N MET A 76 -13.10 -3.84 -21.41
CA MET A 76 -14.28 -3.23 -20.83
C MET A 76 -13.90 -1.86 -20.25
N ARG A 77 -14.68 -0.83 -20.56
CA ARG A 77 -14.50 0.50 -19.97
C ARG A 77 -15.58 0.77 -18.95
N LEU A 78 -15.15 1.25 -17.77
CA LEU A 78 -16.02 1.71 -16.71
C LEU A 78 -16.13 3.24 -16.76
N PRO A 79 -17.34 3.80 -16.66
CA PRO A 79 -17.55 5.25 -16.80
C PRO A 79 -16.93 6.01 -15.63
N ALA A 80 -16.70 7.31 -15.84
CA ALA A 80 -16.48 8.22 -14.71
C ALA A 80 -17.74 8.30 -13.86
N VAL A 81 -17.57 8.39 -12.55
CA VAL A 81 -18.65 8.52 -11.58
C VAL A 81 -18.57 9.90 -10.94
N ARG A 82 -19.58 10.72 -11.16
CA ARG A 82 -19.70 12.05 -10.54
C ARG A 82 -20.54 11.94 -9.28
N ILE A 83 -19.94 12.22 -8.13
CA ILE A 83 -20.62 12.24 -6.83
C ILE A 83 -21.11 13.67 -6.59
N PRO A 84 -22.43 13.92 -6.45
CA PRO A 84 -22.96 15.26 -6.24
C PRO A 84 -22.35 15.92 -5.01
N GLY A 85 -21.90 17.17 -5.15
CA GLY A 85 -21.31 17.94 -4.05
C GLY A 85 -19.93 17.46 -3.57
N SER A 86 -19.30 16.48 -4.24
CA SER A 86 -18.03 15.90 -3.82
C SER A 86 -17.02 15.80 -4.98
N ILE A 87 -16.66 14.59 -5.39
CA ILE A 87 -15.60 14.31 -6.36
C ILE A 87 -16.13 13.71 -7.65
N VAL A 88 -15.26 13.71 -8.66
CA VAL A 88 -15.42 12.90 -9.86
C VAL A 88 -14.38 11.79 -9.84
N VAL A 89 -14.83 10.55 -9.66
CA VAL A 89 -13.96 9.37 -9.80
C VAL A 89 -13.80 9.06 -11.27
N LYS A 90 -12.56 9.14 -11.77
CA LYS A 90 -12.25 8.95 -13.20
C LYS A 90 -12.74 7.59 -13.70
N GLY A 91 -13.13 7.53 -14.97
CA GLY A 91 -13.36 6.27 -15.67
C GLY A 91 -12.07 5.47 -15.79
N LEU A 92 -12.20 4.15 -15.86
CA LEU A 92 -11.03 3.28 -16.00
C LEU A 92 -11.31 2.10 -16.91
N ALA A 93 -10.25 1.44 -17.37
CA ALA A 93 -10.33 0.24 -18.17
C ALA A 93 -10.23 -1.00 -17.30
N VAL A 94 -10.90 -2.07 -17.72
CA VAL A 94 -10.68 -3.41 -17.19
C VAL A 94 -9.70 -4.09 -18.13
N ARG A 95 -8.48 -4.30 -17.67
CA ARG A 95 -7.48 -5.01 -18.46
C ARG A 95 -7.57 -6.52 -18.21
N PRO A 96 -7.64 -7.33 -19.26
CA PRO A 96 -7.40 -8.74 -19.12
C PRO A 96 -5.92 -8.92 -18.75
N SER A 97 -5.66 -9.50 -17.59
CA SER A 97 -4.32 -9.89 -17.19
C SER A 97 -4.11 -11.39 -17.55
N ARG A 98 -2.86 -11.76 -17.75
CA ARG A 98 -2.48 -13.16 -17.76
C ARG A 98 -1.98 -13.48 -16.36
N SER A 99 -2.64 -14.42 -15.66
CA SER A 99 -2.04 -14.97 -14.44
C SER A 99 -0.69 -15.57 -14.81
N ALA A 100 0.37 -15.05 -14.25
CA ALA A 100 1.71 -15.57 -14.48
C ALA A 100 1.92 -16.95 -13.83
N HIS A 101 0.99 -17.39 -12.96
CA HIS A 101 1.31 -18.40 -11.97
C HIS A 101 0.40 -19.63 -11.92
N GLY A 102 -0.57 -19.78 -12.84
CA GLY A 102 -1.50 -20.91 -12.78
C GLY A 102 -2.49 -20.87 -11.61
N GLY A 103 -2.53 -19.80 -10.93
CA GLY A 103 -3.49 -19.15 -10.06
C GLY A 103 -4.17 -20.03 -9.00
N ARG A 104 -3.66 -20.02 -7.79
CA ARG A 104 -4.51 -20.34 -6.63
C ARG A 104 -5.56 -19.25 -6.50
N ILE A 105 -6.82 -19.68 -6.41
CA ILE A 105 -7.97 -18.75 -6.29
C ILE A 105 -8.46 -18.83 -4.86
N ALA A 106 -8.63 -17.65 -4.25
CA ALA A 106 -9.31 -17.47 -2.98
C ALA A 106 -10.66 -16.78 -3.20
N GLU A 107 -11.47 -16.75 -2.16
CA GLU A 107 -12.66 -15.91 -2.07
C GLU A 107 -12.45 -14.91 -0.95
N ALA A 108 -12.60 -13.63 -1.27
CA ALA A 108 -12.55 -12.54 -0.32
C ALA A 108 -13.59 -11.48 -0.68
N ALA A 109 -14.31 -10.96 0.32
CA ALA A 109 -15.40 -10.00 0.15
C ALA A 109 -16.47 -10.43 -0.91
N GLY A 110 -16.74 -11.74 -1.04
CA GLY A 110 -17.67 -12.30 -2.04
C GLY A 110 -17.16 -12.24 -3.48
N LEU A 111 -15.86 -12.02 -3.68
CA LEU A 111 -15.19 -11.94 -4.98
C LEU A 111 -14.15 -13.05 -5.12
N ARG A 112 -13.98 -13.55 -6.35
CA ARG A 112 -12.89 -14.48 -6.70
C ARG A 112 -11.63 -13.67 -6.95
N VAL A 113 -10.59 -13.95 -6.20
CA VAL A 113 -9.31 -13.22 -6.22
C VAL A 113 -8.14 -14.19 -6.28
N GLY A 114 -6.97 -13.74 -6.72
CA GLY A 114 -5.72 -14.46 -6.47
C GLY A 114 -5.53 -14.67 -4.97
N ASP A 115 -4.89 -15.78 -4.57
CA ASP A 115 -4.62 -16.00 -3.15
C ASP A 115 -3.66 -14.91 -2.58
N PRO A 116 -3.57 -14.75 -1.24
CA PRO A 116 -2.72 -13.72 -0.65
C PRO A 116 -1.25 -13.80 -1.06
N LEU A 117 -0.67 -15.00 -1.18
CA LEU A 117 0.74 -15.18 -1.57
C LEU A 117 0.98 -14.78 -3.02
N GLU A 118 0.10 -15.20 -3.92
CA GLU A 118 0.15 -14.85 -5.33
C GLU A 118 -0.03 -13.33 -5.50
N THR A 119 -0.98 -12.74 -4.76
CA THR A 119 -1.22 -11.30 -4.76
C THR A 119 -0.01 -10.52 -4.27
N ALA A 120 0.63 -10.95 -3.17
CA ALA A 120 1.85 -10.32 -2.64
C ALA A 120 2.99 -10.37 -3.66
N LEU A 121 3.14 -11.50 -4.35
CA LEU A 121 4.15 -11.67 -5.38
C LEU A 121 3.88 -10.77 -6.60
N GLU A 122 2.62 -10.68 -7.07
CA GLU A 122 2.22 -9.79 -8.16
C GLU A 122 2.43 -8.30 -7.79
N CYS A 123 2.22 -7.91 -6.54
CA CYS A 123 2.51 -6.55 -6.07
C CYS A 123 3.99 -6.18 -6.21
N ALA A 124 4.89 -7.12 -5.93
CA ALA A 124 6.33 -6.88 -6.05
C ALA A 124 6.79 -6.62 -7.50
N PHE A 125 5.99 -7.02 -8.49
CA PHE A 125 6.25 -6.78 -9.93
C PHE A 125 5.59 -5.52 -10.47
N GLY A 126 4.97 -4.70 -9.62
CA GLY A 126 4.25 -3.50 -10.04
C GLY A 126 5.05 -2.61 -10.98
N GLU A 127 4.37 -1.99 -11.95
CA GLU A 127 4.99 -1.11 -12.96
C GLU A 127 5.70 0.10 -12.30
N HIS A 128 5.16 0.57 -11.18
CA HIS A 128 5.71 1.68 -10.39
C HIS A 128 6.43 1.14 -9.14
N GLU A 129 7.75 1.31 -9.10
CA GLU A 129 8.62 0.74 -8.06
C GLU A 129 8.20 1.17 -6.64
N GLU A 130 7.85 2.44 -6.43
CA GLU A 130 7.38 2.93 -5.13
C GLU A 130 6.06 2.25 -4.73
N THR A 131 5.11 2.11 -5.64
CA THR A 131 3.84 1.42 -5.39
C THR A 131 4.06 -0.04 -5.05
N ALA A 132 4.92 -0.73 -5.81
CA ALA A 132 5.29 -2.12 -5.56
C ALA A 132 5.91 -2.27 -4.17
N PHE A 133 6.79 -1.35 -3.78
CA PHE A 133 7.42 -1.37 -2.46
C PHE A 133 6.41 -1.17 -1.33
N VAL A 134 5.53 -0.16 -1.43
CA VAL A 134 4.47 0.10 -0.44
C VAL A 134 3.57 -1.11 -0.27
N GLN A 135 3.10 -1.70 -1.38
CA GLN A 135 2.22 -2.86 -1.34
C GLN A 135 2.94 -4.11 -0.78
N THR A 136 4.22 -4.28 -1.07
CA THR A 136 5.01 -5.40 -0.55
C THR A 136 5.25 -5.26 0.96
N CYS A 137 5.58 -4.07 1.47
CA CYS A 137 5.66 -3.82 2.92
C CYS A 137 4.33 -4.17 3.60
N SER A 138 3.23 -3.67 3.04
CA SER A 138 1.89 -3.92 3.60
C SER A 138 1.48 -5.39 3.50
N ALA A 139 1.87 -6.10 2.43
CA ALA A 139 1.63 -7.53 2.31
C ALA A 139 2.43 -8.35 3.33
N LEU A 140 3.71 -8.00 3.53
CA LEU A 140 4.53 -8.61 4.58
C LEU A 140 3.92 -8.37 5.96
N HIS A 141 3.47 -7.14 6.26
CA HIS A 141 2.80 -6.80 7.51
C HIS A 141 1.53 -7.63 7.71
N LEU A 142 0.59 -7.55 6.77
CA LEU A 142 -0.74 -8.12 6.90
C LEU A 142 -0.74 -9.65 6.86
N PHE A 143 -0.03 -10.24 5.88
CA PHE A 143 -0.12 -11.68 5.63
C PHE A 143 0.79 -12.52 6.53
N SER A 144 1.81 -11.92 7.15
CA SER A 144 2.58 -12.58 8.21
C SER A 144 1.95 -12.41 9.59
N GLY A 145 0.95 -11.54 9.74
CA GLY A 145 0.41 -11.16 11.04
C GLY A 145 1.43 -10.40 11.90
N PHE A 146 2.25 -9.55 11.28
CA PHE A 146 3.26 -8.77 11.99
C PHE A 146 2.63 -7.91 13.10
N SER A 147 3.29 -7.89 14.26
CA SER A 147 2.97 -7.02 15.38
C SER A 147 4.24 -6.56 16.08
N ARG A 148 4.41 -5.26 16.25
CA ARG A 148 5.56 -4.68 16.99
C ARG A 148 5.62 -5.12 18.45
N PHE A 149 4.50 -5.60 19.00
CA PHE A 149 4.43 -6.12 20.38
C PHE A 149 4.81 -7.60 20.50
N ASN A 150 5.11 -8.27 19.39
CA ASN A 150 5.51 -9.67 19.35
C ASN A 150 6.87 -9.81 18.66
N ALA A 151 7.91 -10.08 19.45
CA ALA A 151 9.29 -10.22 18.94
C ALA A 151 9.43 -11.30 17.85
N ASP A 152 8.63 -12.38 17.94
CA ASP A 152 8.68 -13.49 16.97
C ASP A 152 7.98 -13.17 15.64
N SER A 153 7.19 -12.09 15.58
CA SER A 153 6.41 -11.76 14.37
C SER A 153 7.30 -11.41 13.16
N ARG A 154 8.53 -10.91 13.38
CA ARG A 154 9.51 -10.68 12.32
C ARG A 154 9.97 -11.98 11.66
N ASN A 155 10.06 -13.08 12.40
CA ASN A 155 10.41 -14.39 11.84
C ASN A 155 9.34 -14.86 10.86
N GLY A 156 8.05 -14.68 11.17
CA GLY A 156 6.95 -14.99 10.25
C GLY A 156 7.01 -14.17 8.97
N ALA A 157 7.32 -12.89 9.06
CA ALA A 157 7.48 -12.03 7.89
C ALA A 157 8.70 -12.42 7.04
N GLU A 158 9.80 -12.82 7.67
CA GLU A 158 10.98 -13.31 6.95
C GLU A 158 10.71 -14.65 6.23
N MET A 159 10.00 -15.58 6.87
CA MET A 159 9.56 -16.82 6.22
C MET A 159 8.68 -16.53 5.00
N LEU A 160 7.74 -15.57 5.11
CA LEU A 160 6.92 -15.14 3.99
C LEU A 160 7.78 -14.54 2.88
N ARG A 161 8.73 -13.67 3.20
CA ARG A 161 9.67 -13.06 2.26
C ARG A 161 10.45 -14.12 1.46
N GLN A 162 11.00 -15.11 2.15
CA GLN A 162 11.75 -16.18 1.52
C GLN A 162 10.86 -16.99 0.55
N HIS A 163 9.63 -17.29 0.98
CA HIS A 163 8.66 -17.98 0.11
C HIS A 163 8.33 -17.17 -1.16
N LEU A 164 8.19 -15.83 -1.02
CA LEU A 164 7.96 -14.95 -2.17
C LEU A 164 9.17 -14.88 -3.11
N LEU A 165 10.41 -14.86 -2.56
CA LEU A 165 11.64 -14.90 -3.36
C LEU A 165 11.78 -16.23 -4.13
N GLU A 166 11.46 -17.36 -3.52
CA GLU A 166 11.43 -18.67 -4.16
C GLU A 166 10.36 -18.71 -5.27
N GLY A 167 9.14 -18.24 -4.98
CA GLY A 167 8.07 -18.13 -5.97
C GLY A 167 8.47 -17.27 -7.16
N MET A 168 9.12 -16.12 -6.92
CA MET A 168 9.63 -15.25 -7.96
C MET A 168 10.68 -15.96 -8.85
N ALA A 169 11.54 -16.79 -8.27
CA ALA A 169 12.58 -17.48 -9.02
C ALA A 169 12.01 -18.43 -10.09
N ALA A 170 10.85 -19.00 -9.81
CA ALA A 170 10.14 -19.94 -10.72
C ALA A 170 9.45 -19.22 -11.91
N LEU A 171 9.34 -17.89 -11.89
CA LEU A 171 8.60 -17.15 -12.91
C LEU A 171 9.43 -16.82 -14.14
N PRO A 172 8.83 -16.83 -15.34
CA PRO A 172 9.50 -16.44 -16.59
C PRO A 172 9.57 -14.91 -16.74
N LEU A 173 10.20 -14.23 -15.79
CA LEU A 173 10.33 -12.78 -15.79
C LEU A 173 11.51 -12.31 -16.63
N VAL A 174 11.32 -11.17 -17.33
CA VAL A 174 12.43 -10.49 -17.96
C VAL A 174 13.40 -9.93 -16.90
N ARG A 175 14.71 -9.82 -17.25
CA ARG A 175 15.78 -9.50 -16.31
C ARG A 175 15.49 -8.25 -15.45
N LYS A 176 15.00 -7.18 -16.08
CA LYS A 176 14.70 -5.91 -15.38
C LYS A 176 13.59 -6.07 -14.34
N MET A 177 12.48 -6.73 -14.70
CA MET A 177 11.38 -6.98 -13.76
C MET A 177 11.84 -7.84 -12.58
N ARG A 178 12.62 -8.88 -12.86
CA ARG A 178 13.18 -9.75 -11.81
C ARG A 178 14.10 -8.98 -10.86
N ALA A 179 14.95 -8.08 -11.37
CA ALA A 179 15.83 -7.28 -10.55
C ALA A 179 15.07 -6.31 -9.64
N ASN A 180 14.06 -5.63 -10.18
CA ASN A 180 13.23 -4.71 -9.41
C ASN A 180 12.41 -5.43 -8.35
N ALA A 181 11.76 -6.55 -8.71
CA ALA A 181 10.99 -7.36 -7.76
C ALA A 181 11.85 -7.94 -6.64
N ARG A 182 13.05 -8.43 -6.99
CA ARG A 182 14.03 -8.90 -6.00
C ARG A 182 14.40 -7.79 -5.04
N TRP A 183 14.79 -6.62 -5.55
CA TRP A 183 15.15 -5.48 -4.72
C TRP A 183 13.98 -5.08 -3.80
N THR A 184 12.75 -5.05 -4.32
CA THR A 184 11.54 -4.74 -3.55
C THR A 184 11.35 -5.75 -2.41
N LEU A 185 11.39 -7.05 -2.71
CA LEU A 185 11.23 -8.11 -1.70
C LEU A 185 12.33 -8.08 -0.65
N GLU A 186 13.59 -7.86 -1.03
CA GLU A 186 14.74 -7.83 -0.13
C GLU A 186 14.74 -6.60 0.80
N ASN A 187 14.16 -5.47 0.36
CA ASN A 187 14.20 -4.20 1.09
C ASN A 187 12.88 -3.79 1.75
N ALA A 188 11.74 -4.38 1.37
CA ALA A 188 10.46 -4.13 2.03
C ALA A 188 10.51 -4.58 3.49
N ASP A 189 9.81 -3.89 4.37
CA ASP A 189 9.82 -4.19 5.82
C ASP A 189 8.39 -4.25 6.36
N PRO A 190 8.03 -5.29 7.15
CA PRO A 190 6.70 -5.45 7.72
C PRO A 190 6.38 -4.43 8.82
N GLY A 191 7.38 -3.75 9.39
CA GLY A 191 7.18 -2.78 10.46
C GLY A 191 6.61 -1.45 10.00
N CYS A 192 6.51 -1.18 8.69
CA CYS A 192 5.80 0.00 8.22
C CYS A 192 4.28 -0.17 8.37
N GLU A 193 3.67 0.62 9.25
CA GLU A 193 2.24 0.55 9.58
C GLU A 193 1.36 1.44 8.68
N SER A 194 1.97 2.30 7.88
CA SER A 194 1.26 3.18 6.95
C SER A 194 1.94 3.27 5.58
N PRO A 195 1.18 3.59 4.51
CA PRO A 195 1.77 3.88 3.20
C PRO A 195 2.80 5.01 3.22
N GLY A 196 2.64 5.97 4.13
CA GLY A 196 3.57 7.08 4.29
C GLY A 196 4.92 6.63 4.83
N GLU A 197 4.95 5.81 5.87
CA GLU A 197 6.17 5.19 6.40
C GLU A 197 6.87 4.33 5.34
N CYS A 198 6.10 3.51 4.59
CA CYS A 198 6.65 2.72 3.48
C CYS A 198 7.36 3.59 2.44
N ARG A 199 6.78 4.75 2.11
CA ARG A 199 7.36 5.70 1.16
C ARG A 199 8.63 6.33 1.67
N VAL A 200 8.66 6.72 2.95
CA VAL A 200 9.87 7.25 3.59
C VAL A 200 10.97 6.17 3.57
N LEU A 201 10.66 4.96 3.98
CA LEU A 201 11.59 3.84 3.96
C LEU A 201 12.11 3.58 2.53
N TYR A 202 11.21 3.58 1.53
CA TYR A 202 11.58 3.43 0.12
C TYR A 202 12.62 4.47 -0.31
N ALA A 203 12.38 5.76 0.00
CA ALA A 203 13.30 6.84 -0.37
C ALA A 203 14.66 6.70 0.30
N LEU A 204 14.69 6.36 1.59
CA LEU A 204 15.94 6.15 2.34
C LEU A 204 16.75 4.97 1.78
N LYS A 205 16.08 3.83 1.51
CA LYS A 205 16.70 2.65 0.90
C LYS A 205 17.22 2.95 -0.51
N ARG A 206 16.47 3.71 -1.33
CA ARG A 206 16.91 4.14 -2.66
C ARG A 206 18.07 5.14 -2.61
N ALA A 207 18.18 5.93 -1.56
CA ALA A 207 19.33 6.81 -1.29
C ALA A 207 20.57 6.05 -0.80
N GLY A 208 20.47 4.72 -0.60
CA GLY A 208 21.59 3.89 -0.17
C GLY A 208 21.85 3.92 1.34
N LEU A 209 20.87 4.37 2.15
CA LEU A 209 21.01 4.31 3.60
C LEU A 209 20.86 2.87 4.07
N GLU A 210 21.78 2.43 4.89
CA GLU A 210 21.83 1.11 5.52
C GLU A 210 21.53 1.19 7.03
N GLY A 211 21.29 0.05 7.68
CA GLY A 211 21.04 -0.02 9.12
C GLY A 211 19.70 0.59 9.55
N LEU A 212 18.76 0.72 8.62
CA LEU A 212 17.40 1.19 8.91
C LEU A 212 16.61 0.10 9.62
N LEU A 213 16.04 0.42 10.78
CA LEU A 213 15.13 -0.45 11.54
C LEU A 213 13.75 0.21 11.60
N THR A 214 12.70 -0.58 11.47
CA THR A 214 11.32 -0.10 11.64
C THR A 214 10.76 -0.57 12.96
N GLN A 215 9.90 0.23 13.57
CA GLN A 215 9.30 -0.02 14.88
C GLN A 215 10.36 -0.36 15.93
N GLU A 216 11.43 0.44 15.96
CA GLU A 216 12.50 0.28 16.97
C GLU A 216 11.97 0.62 18.35
N GLU A 217 12.13 -0.32 19.28
CA GLU A 217 11.66 -0.18 20.64
C GLU A 217 12.64 0.64 21.49
N VAL A 218 12.14 1.74 22.07
CA VAL A 218 12.92 2.65 22.91
C VAL A 218 12.30 2.73 24.30
N PRO A 219 12.92 2.12 25.33
CA PRO A 219 12.50 2.29 26.72
C PRO A 219 12.85 3.71 27.19
N THR A 220 11.87 4.37 27.82
CA THR A 220 12.01 5.69 28.40
C THR A 220 11.39 5.75 29.80
N PRO A 221 11.69 6.77 30.62
CA PRO A 221 11.02 6.96 31.90
C PRO A 221 9.49 7.16 31.81
N GLY A 222 8.99 7.50 30.63
CA GLY A 222 7.55 7.69 30.35
C GLY A 222 6.87 6.46 29.74
N GLY A 223 7.58 5.34 29.59
CA GLY A 223 7.11 4.11 28.95
C GLY A 223 7.93 3.72 27.72
N VAL A 224 7.48 2.70 27.05
CA VAL A 224 8.11 2.21 25.82
C VAL A 224 7.51 2.93 24.62
N PHE A 225 8.37 3.46 23.76
CA PHE A 225 7.98 4.05 22.47
C PHE A 225 8.55 3.22 21.32
N PHE A 226 7.86 3.25 20.19
CA PHE A 226 8.31 2.61 18.94
C PHE A 226 8.58 3.71 17.93
N ILE A 227 9.78 3.74 17.36
CA ILE A 227 10.19 4.69 16.31
C ILE A 227 9.78 4.09 14.95
N ASP A 228 9.08 4.88 14.12
CA ASP A 228 8.61 4.41 12.80
C ASP A 228 9.79 3.90 11.96
N ILE A 229 10.84 4.71 11.81
CA ILE A 229 12.09 4.32 11.15
C ILE A 229 13.26 4.88 11.93
N ALA A 230 14.12 4.02 12.43
CA ALA A 230 15.31 4.36 13.21
C ALA A 230 16.59 4.14 12.39
N ILE A 231 17.61 4.97 12.66
CA ILE A 231 19.00 4.76 12.26
C ILE A 231 19.83 4.71 13.55
N PRO A 232 19.91 3.55 14.24
CA PRO A 232 20.51 3.46 15.56
C PRO A 232 21.97 3.90 15.60
N GLY A 233 22.74 3.59 14.55
CA GLY A 233 24.14 3.99 14.45
C GLY A 233 24.39 5.50 14.42
N LEU A 234 23.35 6.30 14.12
CA LEU A 234 23.38 7.76 14.12
C LEU A 234 22.50 8.38 15.22
N GLY A 235 21.76 7.59 15.98
CA GLY A 235 20.79 8.08 16.97
C GLY A 235 19.66 8.90 16.32
N ILE A 236 19.25 8.57 15.09
CA ILE A 236 18.21 9.30 14.36
C ILE A 236 16.91 8.51 14.39
N ALA A 237 15.84 9.16 14.83
CA ALA A 237 14.46 8.71 14.80
C ALA A 237 13.68 9.47 13.73
N ILE A 238 13.11 8.76 12.75
CA ILE A 238 12.31 9.35 11.67
C ILE A 238 10.87 8.94 11.92
N GLU A 239 9.99 9.92 12.12
CA GLU A 239 8.56 9.78 12.39
C GLU A 239 7.75 10.33 11.22
N PHE A 240 6.79 9.55 10.70
CA PHE A 240 5.90 10.00 9.62
C PHE A 240 4.60 10.57 10.19
N ASP A 241 4.40 11.89 10.06
CA ASP A 241 3.16 12.55 10.43
C ASP A 241 2.21 12.63 9.23
N GLY A 242 1.35 11.62 9.12
CA GLY A 242 0.34 11.52 8.06
C GLY A 242 -1.01 12.16 8.38
N ARG A 243 -1.21 12.62 9.60
CA ARG A 243 -2.51 13.08 10.07
C ARG A 243 -2.74 14.55 9.79
N VAL A 244 -3.50 14.84 8.75
CA VAL A 244 -4.28 16.08 8.72
C VAL A 244 -5.56 15.81 9.51
N LYS A 245 -5.62 16.23 10.77
CA LYS A 245 -6.80 16.09 11.62
C LYS A 245 -7.89 17.05 11.16
N TYR A 246 -8.71 16.64 10.20
CA TYR A 246 -9.92 17.35 9.86
C TYR A 246 -11.02 17.00 10.87
N GLY A 247 -11.65 18.01 11.48
CA GLY A 247 -12.84 17.83 12.34
C GLY A 247 -12.56 17.59 13.83
N ALA A 248 -11.30 17.59 14.28
CA ALA A 248 -11.02 17.55 15.71
C ALA A 248 -11.35 18.88 16.40
N SER A 249 -11.87 18.82 17.62
CA SER A 249 -12.07 20.01 18.44
C SER A 249 -10.71 20.64 18.79
N VAL A 250 -10.70 21.95 19.10
CA VAL A 250 -9.47 22.68 19.52
C VAL A 250 -8.80 21.97 20.71
N ARG A 251 -9.59 21.41 21.63
CA ARG A 251 -9.09 20.67 22.79
C ARG A 251 -8.39 19.40 22.39
N GLU A 252 -8.97 18.57 21.52
CA GLU A 252 -8.35 17.32 21.03
C GLU A 252 -7.05 17.56 20.25
N VAL A 253 -7.01 18.69 19.50
CA VAL A 253 -5.78 19.11 18.81
C VAL A 253 -4.70 19.47 19.83
N HIS A 254 -5.07 20.23 20.88
CA HIS A 254 -4.12 20.66 21.91
C HIS A 254 -3.55 19.47 22.70
N GLU A 255 -4.41 18.60 23.20
CA GLU A 255 -4.02 17.36 23.91
C GLU A 255 -3.11 16.47 23.07
N SER A 256 -3.37 16.39 21.77
CA SER A 256 -2.53 15.63 20.83
C SER A 256 -1.15 16.27 20.63
N LEU A 257 -1.06 17.60 20.51
CA LEU A 257 0.21 18.31 20.37
C LEU A 257 1.06 18.21 21.64
N GLU A 258 0.44 18.24 22.82
CA GLU A 258 1.13 18.04 24.09
C GLU A 258 1.68 16.62 24.22
N ALA A 259 0.89 15.60 23.86
CA ALA A 259 1.33 14.21 23.86
C ALA A 259 2.50 13.98 22.90
N GLU A 260 2.43 14.55 21.69
CA GLU A 260 3.50 14.49 20.69
C GLU A 260 4.79 15.19 21.18
N SER A 261 4.65 16.37 21.79
CA SER A 261 5.78 17.11 22.35
C SER A 261 6.43 16.39 23.52
N ARG A 262 5.63 15.73 24.36
CA ARG A 262 6.12 14.89 25.46
C ARG A 262 6.88 13.68 24.92
N ARG A 263 6.31 12.97 23.94
CA ARG A 263 6.96 11.81 23.28
C ARG A 263 8.31 12.21 22.70
N GLN A 264 8.36 13.32 21.97
CA GLN A 264 9.60 13.82 21.37
C GLN A 264 10.68 14.08 22.41
N ARG A 265 10.35 14.81 23.50
CA ARG A 265 11.31 15.08 24.57
C ARG A 265 11.86 13.79 25.21
N LEU A 266 11.02 12.78 25.41
CA LEU A 266 11.44 11.50 26.00
C LEU A 266 12.38 10.73 25.07
N LEU A 267 12.15 10.75 23.76
CA LEU A 267 13.07 10.17 22.77
C LEU A 267 14.38 10.94 22.72
N GLU A 268 14.35 12.27 22.75
CA GLU A 268 15.55 13.13 22.80
C GLU A 268 16.38 12.89 24.07
N LEU A 269 15.74 12.72 25.22
CA LEU A 269 16.41 12.33 26.49
C LEU A 269 17.03 10.92 26.43
N ALA A 270 16.45 10.04 25.62
CA ALA A 270 16.99 8.70 25.35
C ALA A 270 18.13 8.71 24.31
N GLY A 271 18.54 9.90 23.83
CA GLY A 271 19.68 10.06 22.90
C GLY A 271 19.29 10.07 21.42
N TRP A 272 18.00 10.17 21.10
CA TRP A 272 17.54 10.19 19.71
C TRP A 272 17.33 11.61 19.18
N THR A 273 17.77 11.87 17.95
CA THR A 273 17.40 13.06 17.19
C THR A 273 16.14 12.77 16.39
N VAL A 274 15.03 13.43 16.72
CA VAL A 274 13.73 13.16 16.08
C VAL A 274 13.55 14.03 14.84
N ILE A 275 13.36 13.38 13.69
CA ILE A 275 13.07 14.03 12.41
C ILE A 275 11.63 13.68 12.02
N ARG A 276 10.77 14.70 11.84
CA ARG A 276 9.38 14.51 11.43
C ARG A 276 9.21 14.75 9.93
N VAL A 277 8.73 13.74 9.24
CA VAL A 277 8.39 13.81 7.81
C VAL A 277 6.89 14.02 7.67
N ARG A 278 6.50 15.19 7.16
CA ARG A 278 5.09 15.51 6.89
C ARG A 278 4.75 15.25 5.43
N ARG A 279 3.50 14.89 5.16
CA ARG A 279 3.00 14.63 3.81
C ARG A 279 3.33 15.74 2.79
N VAL A 280 3.36 17.00 3.22
CA VAL A 280 3.69 18.15 2.35
C VAL A 280 5.19 18.16 1.99
N ILE A 281 6.08 17.84 2.93
CA ILE A 281 7.53 17.79 2.72
C ILE A 281 7.89 16.67 1.74
N TRP A 282 7.16 15.55 1.80
CA TRP A 282 7.36 14.44 0.88
C TRP A 282 7.22 14.82 -0.59
N LEU A 283 6.23 15.63 -0.95
CA LEU A 283 6.03 16.12 -2.32
C LEU A 283 7.24 16.93 -2.84
N PHE A 284 7.95 17.65 -1.96
CA PHE A 284 9.17 18.39 -2.31
C PHE A 284 10.39 17.50 -2.50
N ILE A 285 10.58 16.47 -1.66
CA ILE A 285 11.74 15.57 -1.72
C ILE A 285 11.70 14.72 -3.00
N VAL A 286 10.53 14.19 -3.36
CA VAL A 286 10.37 13.38 -4.58
C VAL A 286 10.41 14.25 -5.84
N GLY A 287 9.92 15.48 -5.78
CA GLY A 287 9.96 16.43 -6.91
C GLY A 287 11.36 16.94 -7.25
N CYS A 288 12.29 16.96 -6.30
CA CYS A 288 13.69 17.38 -6.51
C CYS A 288 14.60 16.25 -7.00
N GLY A 289 14.25 14.97 -6.76
CA GLY A 289 15.02 13.79 -7.19
C GLY A 289 14.79 13.36 -8.64
N GLY A 290 13.81 13.91 -9.32
CA GLY A 290 13.31 13.47 -10.63
C GLY A 290 14.00 14.08 -11.86
N ARG A 291 15.24 14.57 -11.79
CA ARG A 291 16.02 14.90 -12.99
C ARG A 291 17.14 13.88 -13.19
N HIS A 292 16.85 12.80 -13.88
CA HIS A 292 17.89 12.01 -14.51
C HIS A 292 18.51 12.84 -15.64
N PRO A 293 19.81 13.14 -15.61
CA PRO A 293 20.52 13.64 -16.78
C PRO A 293 20.88 12.45 -17.66
N GLY A 294 20.26 12.32 -18.80
CA GLY A 294 20.73 11.43 -19.84
C GLY A 294 19.69 10.54 -20.50
N LEU A 295 18.94 11.13 -21.41
CA LEU A 295 18.45 10.46 -22.62
C LEU A 295 18.46 11.51 -23.74
N ARG A 296 19.50 11.43 -24.55
CA ARG A 296 19.47 11.85 -25.95
C ARG A 296 19.15 10.65 -26.81
#